data_5194bea165f615d1881ca91a147c8ed9
#
_entry.id   5194bea165f615d1881ca91a147c8ed9
#
_cell.length_a   1.000
_cell.length_b   1.000
_cell.length_c   1.000
_cell.angle_alpha   90.00
_cell.angle_beta   90.00
_cell.angle_gamma   90.00
#
_symmetry.space_group_name_H-M   'P 1'
#
loop_
_entity.id
_entity.type
_entity.pdbx_description
1 polymer ?
#
loop_
_entity_poly.entity_id
_entity_poly.type
_entity_poly.pdbx_seq_one_letter_code
_entity_poly.pdbx_strand_id
1 'polypeptide(L)'
;MAKLEKDFQAKLIKDIKKLFPGCMVMKTDPTYIQGIPDLLILFKNKWASLEVKKSISASKRPNQEYYVDKMNEMSFSKFICPENKEEVLDELRKAFKS
;
A
#
# COMPACT_ATOMS: atom_id res chain seq x y z
N MET A 1 -2.90 4.98 -15.04
CA MET A 1 -3.62 5.21 -13.76
C MET A 1 -4.61 6.35 -13.93
N ALA A 2 -5.83 6.21 -13.44
CA ALA A 2 -6.83 7.27 -13.51
C ALA A 2 -6.39 8.44 -12.62
N LYS A 3 -6.82 9.66 -12.98
CA LYS A 3 -6.44 10.86 -12.25
C LYS A 3 -6.81 10.80 -10.77
N LEU A 4 -8.04 10.32 -10.46
CA LEU A 4 -8.48 10.21 -9.06
C LEU A 4 -7.62 9.26 -8.25
N GLU A 5 -7.24 8.14 -8.85
CA GLU A 5 -6.37 7.16 -8.19
C GLU A 5 -4.97 7.74 -7.95
N LYS A 6 -4.46 8.49 -8.93
CA LYS A 6 -3.15 9.12 -8.84
C LYS A 6 -3.13 10.19 -7.75
N ASP A 7 -4.18 10.99 -7.68
CA ASP A 7 -4.29 12.03 -6.65
C ASP A 7 -4.39 11.42 -5.26
N PHE A 8 -5.17 10.34 -5.13
CA PHE A 8 -5.27 9.62 -3.87
C PHE A 8 -3.92 9.05 -3.45
N GLN A 9 -3.18 8.45 -4.38
CA GLN A 9 -1.87 7.89 -4.10
C GLN A 9 -0.89 8.96 -3.59
N ALA A 10 -0.89 10.13 -4.24
CA ALA A 10 0.00 11.23 -3.84
C ALA A 10 -0.29 11.71 -2.41
N LYS A 11 -1.57 11.85 -2.08
CA LYS A 11 -1.98 12.24 -0.73
C LYS A 11 -1.64 11.16 0.29
N LEU A 12 -1.87 9.92 -0.08
CA LEU A 12 -1.57 8.77 0.77
C LEU A 12 -0.09 8.73 1.15
N ILE A 13 0.79 8.95 0.19
CA ILE A 13 2.24 8.96 0.45
C ILE A 13 2.59 10.05 1.46
N LYS A 14 2.01 11.24 1.31
CA LYS A 14 2.25 12.33 2.27
C LYS A 14 1.78 11.95 3.66
N ASP A 15 0.62 11.33 3.77
CA ASP A 15 0.06 10.94 5.06
C ASP A 15 0.89 9.84 5.73
N ILE A 16 1.38 8.88 4.95
CA ILE A 16 2.26 7.82 5.47
C ILE A 16 3.54 8.43 6.04
N LYS A 17 4.14 9.37 5.33
CA LYS A 17 5.37 10.02 5.79
C LYS A 17 5.16 10.79 7.08
N LYS A 18 3.97 11.34 7.30
CA LYS A 18 3.64 12.03 8.55
C LYS A 18 3.43 11.05 9.69
N LEU A 19 2.78 9.92 9.41
CA LEU A 19 2.50 8.91 10.44
C LEU A 19 3.75 8.17 10.90
N PHE A 20 4.71 7.98 10.01
CA PHE A 20 5.92 7.21 10.29
C PHE A 20 7.15 8.03 9.94
N PRO A 21 7.51 9.01 10.80
CA PRO A 21 8.69 9.85 10.53
C PRO A 21 9.94 9.01 10.34
N GLY A 22 10.66 9.29 9.27
CA GLY A 22 11.87 8.54 8.94
C GLY A 22 11.63 7.34 8.02
N CYS A 23 10.38 7.04 7.69
CA CYS A 23 10.09 5.92 6.77
C CYS A 23 10.52 6.29 5.35
N MET A 24 10.72 5.24 4.54
CA MET A 24 10.94 5.39 3.11
C MET A 24 9.73 4.82 2.39
N VAL A 25 9.18 5.59 1.46
CA VAL A 25 8.06 5.12 0.62
C VAL A 25 8.55 5.08 -0.81
N MET A 26 8.48 3.89 -1.41
CA MET A 26 8.95 3.67 -2.77
C MET A 26 7.80 3.18 -3.64
N LYS A 27 7.81 3.65 -4.89
CA LYS A 27 6.88 3.13 -5.90
C LYS A 27 7.52 1.94 -6.57
N THR A 28 6.76 0.87 -6.76
CA THR A 28 7.26 -0.34 -7.40
C THR A 28 7.14 -0.23 -8.91
N ASP A 29 7.83 -1.10 -9.61
CA ASP A 29 7.79 -1.16 -11.06
C ASP A 29 6.96 -2.34 -11.55
N PRO A 30 5.72 -2.11 -12.01
CA PRO A 30 4.85 -3.19 -12.48
C PRO A 30 5.32 -3.81 -13.79
N THR A 31 6.26 -3.17 -14.50
CA THR A 31 6.83 -3.76 -15.71
C THR A 31 7.86 -4.82 -15.36
N TYR A 32 8.44 -4.75 -14.16
CA TYR A 32 9.37 -5.77 -13.70
C TYR A 32 8.63 -6.97 -13.10
N ILE A 33 7.67 -6.71 -12.19
CA ILE A 33 6.82 -7.76 -11.63
C ILE A 33 5.37 -7.33 -11.79
N GLN A 34 4.67 -7.96 -12.72
CA GLN A 34 3.29 -7.62 -13.00
C GLN A 34 2.40 -8.03 -11.82
N GLY A 35 1.62 -7.07 -11.31
CA GLY A 35 0.73 -7.29 -10.17
C GLY A 35 1.33 -6.98 -8.81
N ILE A 36 2.60 -6.54 -8.77
CA ILE A 36 3.24 -6.14 -7.51
C ILE A 36 2.48 -4.95 -6.91
N PRO A 37 2.27 -4.89 -5.58
CA PRO A 37 1.63 -3.73 -4.96
C PRO A 37 2.37 -2.42 -5.26
N ASP A 38 1.61 -1.34 -5.44
CA ASP A 38 2.13 -0.05 -5.91
C ASP A 38 3.18 0.59 -5.02
N LEU A 39 3.04 0.44 -3.72
CA LEU A 39 3.92 1.12 -2.75
C LEU A 39 4.62 0.12 -1.85
N LEU A 40 5.88 0.38 -1.58
CA LEU A 40 6.65 -0.36 -0.58
C LEU A 40 7.10 0.64 0.48
N ILE A 41 6.83 0.33 1.75
CA ILE A 41 7.12 1.21 2.87
C ILE A 41 8.13 0.52 3.77
N LEU A 42 9.25 1.20 4.02
CA LEU A 42 10.29 0.72 4.92
C LEU A 42 10.31 1.62 6.15
N PHE A 43 10.17 1.03 7.33
CA PHE A 43 10.18 1.79 8.58
C PHE A 43 10.93 1.01 9.64
N LYS A 44 12.09 1.53 10.05
CA LYS A 44 12.99 0.84 10.98
C LYS A 44 13.36 -0.52 10.39
N ASN A 45 13.15 -1.62 11.11
CA ASN A 45 13.46 -2.96 10.62
C ASN A 45 12.24 -3.69 10.04
N LYS A 46 11.19 -2.95 9.71
CA LYS A 46 9.93 -3.51 9.20
C LYS A 46 9.60 -2.98 7.82
N TRP A 47 8.72 -3.68 7.12
CA TRP A 47 8.26 -3.25 5.81
C TRP A 47 6.80 -3.60 5.60
N ALA A 48 6.18 -2.90 4.68
CA ALA A 48 4.81 -3.14 4.27
C ALA A 48 4.64 -2.76 2.81
N SER A 49 3.63 -3.31 2.16
CA SER A 49 3.27 -2.91 0.81
C SER A 49 1.79 -2.61 0.72
N LEU A 50 1.42 -1.71 -0.17
CA LEU A 50 0.03 -1.30 -0.36
C LEU A 50 -0.29 -1.26 -1.85
N GLU A 51 -1.39 -1.92 -2.22
CA GLU A 51 -1.93 -1.84 -3.58
C GLU A 51 -3.02 -0.78 -3.59
N VAL A 52 -2.80 0.29 -4.35
CA VAL A 52 -3.68 1.46 -4.37
C VAL A 52 -4.81 1.26 -5.37
N LYS A 53 -6.04 1.46 -4.93
CA LYS A 53 -7.24 1.38 -5.76
C LYS A 53 -8.03 2.69 -5.65
N LYS A 54 -8.78 3.03 -6.70
CA LYS A 54 -9.57 4.26 -6.71
C LYS A 54 -10.82 4.17 -5.84
N SER A 55 -11.32 2.96 -5.59
CA SER A 55 -12.52 2.74 -4.77
C SER A 55 -12.56 1.31 -4.26
N ILE A 56 -13.42 1.08 -3.27
CA ILE A 56 -13.59 -0.26 -2.68
C ILE A 56 -14.16 -1.25 -3.69
N SER A 57 -14.89 -0.76 -4.70
CA SER A 57 -15.50 -1.60 -5.72
C SER A 57 -14.62 -1.79 -6.96
N ALA A 58 -13.44 -1.18 -6.99
CA ALA A 58 -12.53 -1.34 -8.13
C ALA A 58 -12.11 -2.80 -8.26
N SER A 59 -12.03 -3.27 -9.51
CA SER A 59 -11.68 -4.67 -9.77
C SER A 59 -10.25 -4.97 -9.32
N LYS A 60 -10.05 -6.19 -8.85
CA LYS A 60 -8.75 -6.68 -8.42
C LYS A 60 -8.34 -7.81 -9.36
N ARG A 61 -7.17 -7.66 -9.99
CA ARG A 61 -6.67 -8.69 -10.89
C ARG A 61 -6.11 -9.87 -10.09
N PRO A 62 -6.18 -11.10 -10.63
CA PRO A 62 -5.68 -12.26 -9.89
C PRO A 62 -4.24 -12.15 -9.43
N ASN A 63 -3.35 -11.59 -10.26
CA ASN A 63 -1.95 -11.43 -9.85
C ASN A 63 -1.78 -10.37 -8.76
N GLN A 64 -2.63 -9.35 -8.73
CA GLN A 64 -2.61 -8.36 -7.64
C GLN A 64 -3.04 -9.02 -6.32
N GLU A 65 -4.09 -9.81 -6.35
CA GLU A 65 -4.53 -10.55 -5.17
C GLU A 65 -3.46 -11.52 -4.68
N TYR A 66 -2.81 -12.20 -5.61
CA TYR A 66 -1.73 -13.12 -5.28
C TYR A 66 -0.61 -12.44 -4.50
N TYR A 67 -0.12 -11.30 -4.99
CA TYR A 67 1.01 -10.62 -4.34
C TYR A 67 0.61 -9.95 -3.04
N VAL A 68 -0.58 -9.37 -2.95
CA VAL A 68 -1.05 -8.81 -1.69
C VAL A 68 -1.12 -9.91 -0.63
N ASP A 69 -1.71 -11.06 -0.96
CA ASP A 69 -1.83 -12.16 -0.02
C ASP A 69 -0.47 -12.70 0.40
N LYS A 70 0.41 -12.94 -0.58
CA LYS A 70 1.74 -13.48 -0.31
C LYS A 70 2.57 -12.53 0.55
N MET A 71 2.56 -11.25 0.23
CA MET A 71 3.34 -10.26 0.96
C MET A 71 2.74 -9.98 2.35
N ASN A 72 1.43 -10.13 2.50
CA ASN A 72 0.81 -10.01 3.81
C ASN A 72 1.19 -11.17 4.73
N GLU A 73 1.44 -12.34 4.18
CA GLU A 73 1.97 -13.47 4.95
C GLU A 73 3.40 -13.20 5.42
N MET A 74 4.20 -12.52 4.60
CA MET A 74 5.60 -12.23 4.92
C MET A 74 5.73 -11.07 5.90
N SER A 75 4.91 -10.05 5.79
CA SER A 75 4.91 -8.88 6.64
C SER A 75 3.50 -8.28 6.67
N PHE A 76 3.28 -7.17 5.96
CA PHE A 76 1.98 -6.52 5.90
C PHE A 76 1.72 -6.08 4.47
N SER A 77 0.56 -6.46 3.92
CA SER A 77 0.16 -5.99 2.59
C SER A 77 -1.35 -5.93 2.51
N LYS A 78 -1.88 -4.83 1.98
CA LYS A 78 -3.32 -4.62 1.85
C LYS A 78 -3.64 -3.84 0.58
N PHE A 79 -4.86 -4.03 0.09
CA PHE A 79 -5.46 -3.09 -0.85
C PHE A 79 -5.89 -1.86 -0.07
N ILE A 80 -5.63 -0.67 -0.62
CA ILE A 80 -6.02 0.57 0.03
C ILE A 80 -6.72 1.49 -0.96
N CYS A 81 -7.81 2.10 -0.53
CA CYS A 81 -8.61 3.01 -1.32
C CYS A 81 -9.17 4.08 -0.39
N PRO A 82 -9.82 5.13 -0.93
CA PRO A 82 -10.35 6.19 -0.07
C PRO A 82 -11.30 5.69 1.03
N GLU A 83 -12.10 4.66 0.72
CA GLU A 83 -13.11 4.18 1.69
C GLU A 83 -12.50 3.41 2.86
N ASN A 84 -11.36 2.75 2.69
CA ASN A 84 -10.75 1.97 3.78
C ASN A 84 -9.42 2.54 4.25
N LYS A 85 -9.04 3.73 3.79
CA LYS A 85 -7.73 4.32 4.06
C LYS A 85 -7.40 4.39 5.55
N GLU A 86 -8.31 4.93 6.36
CA GLU A 86 -8.04 5.10 7.79
C GLU A 86 -7.91 3.77 8.51
N GLU A 87 -8.75 2.81 8.17
CA GLU A 87 -8.70 1.48 8.73
C GLU A 87 -7.37 0.79 8.41
N VAL A 88 -6.96 0.84 7.14
CA VAL A 88 -5.71 0.21 6.71
C VAL A 88 -4.50 0.88 7.34
N LEU A 89 -4.49 2.21 7.42
CA LEU A 89 -3.38 2.92 8.05
C LEU A 89 -3.31 2.64 9.56
N ASP A 90 -4.45 2.44 10.21
CA ASP A 90 -4.46 2.06 11.62
C ASP A 90 -3.90 0.66 11.82
N GLU A 91 -4.26 -0.27 10.93
CA GLU A 91 -3.70 -1.63 10.95
C GLU A 91 -2.19 -1.61 10.71
N LEU A 92 -1.75 -0.78 9.77
CA LEU A 92 -0.32 -0.63 9.47
C LEU A 92 0.43 -0.09 10.68
N ARG A 93 -0.14 0.89 11.36
CA ARG A 93 0.47 1.45 12.56
C ARG A 93 0.65 0.39 13.63
N LYS A 94 -0.34 -0.46 13.82
CA LYS A 94 -0.26 -1.56 14.77
C LYS A 94 0.80 -2.57 14.36
N ALA A 95 0.88 -2.89 13.08
CA ALA A 95 1.89 -3.82 12.56
C ALA A 95 3.31 -3.28 12.77
N PHE A 96 3.51 -1.98 12.57
CA PHE A 96 4.83 -1.37 12.73
C PHE A 96 5.26 -1.20 14.18
N LYS A 97 4.34 -1.30 15.12
CA LYS A 97 4.64 -1.23 16.55
C LYS A 97 5.09 -2.57 17.13
N SER A 98 4.67 -3.67 16.54
CA SER A 98 4.95 -5.00 17.10
C SER A 98 6.35 -5.52 16.81
#